data_0a9bbb7c7112e637d9a388c5d44beb5e
#
_entry.id   0a9bbb7c7112e637d9a388c5d44beb5e
#
_cell.length_a   1.000
_cell.length_b   1.000
_cell.length_c   1.000
_cell.angle_alpha   90.00
_cell.angle_beta   90.00
_cell.angle_gamma   90.00
#
_symmetry.space_group_name_H-M   'P 1'
#
loop_
_entity.id
_entity.type
_entity.pdbx_description
1 polymer ?
#
loop_
_entity_poly.entity_id
_entity_poly.type
_entity_poly.pdbx_seq_one_letter_code
_entity_poly.pdbx_strand_id
1 'polypeptide(L)'
;MDYIDALNLLKTGNEKYVAGKQNGDYSFSNRQELVKGQSPYAVVVTCSDSRVIPEAMFSAGLGELFVIRVAGNVIGEHELGSILYATKHLHTNLVVILGHTHCGAIHAAINGCEEKHIESLTCVIKNAIGDEQDEVKASKINAAYGRDKVIPEVGDGVKVISALFDIETGIVSFEE
;
A
#
# COMPACT_ATOMS: atom_id res chain seq x y z
N MET A 1 4.36 -5.27 -17.69
CA MET A 1 4.69 -6.43 -16.80
C MET A 1 3.38 -7.04 -16.38
N ASP A 2 3.24 -8.36 -16.29
CA ASP A 2 2.06 -8.96 -15.73
C ASP A 2 2.06 -8.87 -14.19
N TYR A 3 0.91 -9.13 -13.57
CA TYR A 3 0.78 -8.98 -12.11
C TYR A 3 1.55 -10.05 -11.32
N ILE A 4 1.79 -11.24 -11.90
CA ILE A 4 2.51 -12.33 -11.25
C ILE A 4 3.99 -11.95 -11.10
N ASP A 5 4.59 -11.45 -12.17
CA ASP A 5 5.98 -10.96 -12.15
C ASP A 5 6.14 -9.79 -11.20
N ALA A 6 5.19 -8.82 -11.22
CA ALA A 6 5.19 -7.69 -10.29
C ALA A 6 5.10 -8.14 -8.82
N LEU A 7 4.23 -9.09 -8.52
CA LEU A 7 4.10 -9.65 -7.16
C LEU A 7 5.37 -10.39 -6.71
N ASN A 8 6.00 -11.14 -7.62
CA ASN A 8 7.27 -11.81 -7.33
C ASN A 8 8.40 -10.81 -7.04
N LEU A 9 8.44 -9.67 -7.75
CA LEU A 9 9.38 -8.59 -7.44
C LEU A 9 9.15 -8.02 -6.04
N LEU A 10 7.90 -7.77 -5.64
CA LEU A 10 7.59 -7.30 -4.29
C LEU A 10 8.01 -8.33 -3.23
N LYS A 11 7.69 -9.62 -3.41
CA LYS A 11 8.07 -10.70 -2.49
C LYS A 11 9.59 -10.79 -2.33
N THR A 12 10.32 -10.86 -3.44
CA THR A 12 11.80 -10.91 -3.44
C THR A 12 12.41 -9.63 -2.86
N GLY A 13 11.82 -8.47 -3.15
CA GLY A 13 12.25 -7.19 -2.59
C GLY A 13 12.10 -7.14 -1.07
N ASN A 14 11.00 -7.67 -0.54
CA ASN A 14 10.80 -7.77 0.90
C ASN A 14 11.77 -8.75 1.58
N GLU A 15 12.06 -9.89 0.95
CA GLU A 15 13.10 -10.82 1.45
C GLU A 15 14.47 -10.12 1.56
N LYS A 16 14.83 -9.29 0.57
CA LYS A 16 16.07 -8.49 0.63
C LYS A 16 16.04 -7.46 1.76
N TYR A 17 14.89 -6.79 1.96
CA TYR A 17 14.70 -5.85 3.07
C TYR A 17 14.93 -6.51 4.42
N VAL A 18 14.25 -7.63 4.68
CA VAL A 18 14.40 -8.41 5.93
C VAL A 18 15.83 -8.89 6.13
N ALA A 19 16.52 -9.25 5.06
CA ALA A 19 17.93 -9.68 5.10
C ALA A 19 18.94 -8.51 5.22
N GLY A 20 18.49 -7.23 5.23
CA GLY A 20 19.36 -6.05 5.23
C GLY A 20 20.18 -5.88 3.94
N LYS A 21 19.65 -6.35 2.79
CA LYS A 21 20.30 -6.37 1.47
C LYS A 21 19.54 -5.56 0.42
N GLN A 22 18.93 -4.44 0.84
CA GLN A 22 18.19 -3.57 -0.07
C GLN A 22 19.12 -3.04 -1.19
N ASN A 23 18.59 -2.95 -2.39
CA ASN A 23 19.37 -2.54 -3.56
C ASN A 23 18.58 -1.66 -4.55
N GLY A 24 17.58 -0.92 -4.08
CA GLY A 24 16.86 0.07 -4.91
C GLY A 24 17.81 1.11 -5.50
N ASP A 25 17.63 1.45 -6.77
CA ASP A 25 18.48 2.43 -7.45
C ASP A 25 17.93 3.85 -7.29
N TYR A 26 18.63 4.66 -6.50
CA TYR A 26 18.36 6.08 -6.28
C TYR A 26 19.45 6.98 -6.91
N SER A 27 20.24 6.45 -7.84
CA SER A 27 21.36 7.15 -8.45
C SER A 27 20.93 8.39 -9.26
N PHE A 28 21.88 9.28 -9.46
CA PHE A 28 21.68 10.44 -10.32
C PHE A 28 21.36 10.04 -11.77
N SER A 29 22.02 9.01 -12.29
CA SER A 29 21.81 8.50 -13.65
C SER A 29 20.39 7.99 -13.85
N ASN A 30 19.88 7.15 -12.93
CA ASN A 30 18.50 6.67 -12.97
C ASN A 30 17.50 7.83 -12.92
N ARG A 31 17.71 8.81 -12.04
CA ARG A 31 16.86 9.99 -11.96
C ARG A 31 16.83 10.79 -13.29
N GLN A 32 17.96 10.91 -13.99
CA GLN A 32 18.01 11.59 -15.28
C GLN A 32 17.24 10.83 -16.37
N GLU A 33 17.29 9.52 -16.38
CA GLU A 33 16.53 8.69 -17.32
C GLU A 33 15.02 8.82 -17.11
N LEU A 34 14.58 8.89 -15.84
CA LEU A 34 13.18 8.99 -15.45
C LEU A 34 12.54 10.37 -15.71
N VAL A 35 13.30 11.40 -16.10
CA VAL A 35 12.74 12.70 -16.52
C VAL A 35 11.74 12.56 -17.67
N LYS A 36 11.89 11.54 -18.52
CA LYS A 36 11.03 11.29 -19.70
C LYS A 36 9.71 10.62 -19.36
N GLY A 37 9.56 10.06 -18.15
CA GLY A 37 8.36 9.36 -17.69
C GLY A 37 8.65 8.31 -16.64
N GLN A 38 7.59 7.63 -16.18
CA GLN A 38 7.64 6.55 -15.21
C GLN A 38 6.90 5.32 -15.73
N SER A 39 7.32 4.14 -15.29
CA SER A 39 6.67 2.87 -15.61
C SER A 39 6.67 1.95 -14.37
N PRO A 40 5.87 2.30 -13.34
CA PRO A 40 5.83 1.54 -12.10
C PRO A 40 5.26 0.14 -12.35
N TYR A 41 5.88 -0.88 -11.73
CA TYR A 41 5.39 -2.25 -11.86
C TYR A 41 4.25 -2.58 -10.90
N ALA A 42 4.08 -1.80 -9.82
CA ALA A 42 2.98 -1.95 -8.86
C ALA A 42 2.51 -0.61 -8.31
N VAL A 43 1.22 -0.54 -7.99
CA VAL A 43 0.64 0.50 -7.11
C VAL A 43 0.65 -0.03 -5.68
N VAL A 44 1.13 0.77 -4.74
CA VAL A 44 1.07 0.46 -3.31
C VAL A 44 0.31 1.57 -2.59
N VAL A 45 -0.87 1.25 -2.06
CA VAL A 45 -1.62 2.15 -1.18
C VAL A 45 -1.32 1.78 0.26
N THR A 46 -0.77 2.70 1.03
CA THR A 46 -0.35 2.40 2.40
C THR A 46 -0.52 3.58 3.36
N CYS A 47 -0.22 3.34 4.64
CA CYS A 47 -0.30 4.36 5.67
C CYS A 47 0.77 5.45 5.49
N SER A 48 0.45 6.67 5.94
CA SER A 48 1.39 7.78 6.06
C SER A 48 2.39 7.62 7.22
N ASP A 49 2.32 6.53 7.99
CA ASP A 49 3.24 6.23 9.11
C ASP A 49 4.69 6.28 8.63
N SER A 50 5.53 7.06 9.33
CA SER A 50 6.92 7.31 8.93
C SER A 50 7.81 6.07 8.92
N ARG A 51 7.39 4.99 9.59
CA ARG A 51 8.08 3.69 9.64
C ARG A 51 7.75 2.80 8.43
N VAL A 52 6.72 3.16 7.64
CA VAL A 52 6.21 2.40 6.51
C VAL A 52 6.68 3.07 5.22
N ILE A 53 7.75 2.58 4.63
CA ILE A 53 8.37 3.14 3.42
C ILE A 53 8.38 2.05 2.34
N PRO A 54 7.40 2.06 1.41
CA PRO A 54 7.25 1.00 0.40
C PRO A 54 8.51 0.74 -0.42
N GLU A 55 9.18 1.78 -0.86
CA GLU A 55 10.41 1.64 -1.65
C GLU A 55 11.50 0.90 -0.88
N ALA A 56 11.64 1.19 0.42
CA ALA A 56 12.62 0.49 1.26
C ALA A 56 12.23 -0.97 1.50
N MET A 57 10.96 -1.22 1.92
CA MET A 57 10.51 -2.57 2.28
C MET A 57 10.39 -3.53 1.10
N PHE A 58 10.29 -3.00 -0.12
CA PHE A 58 10.28 -3.80 -1.35
C PHE A 58 11.59 -3.70 -2.14
N SER A 59 12.63 -3.08 -1.58
CA SER A 59 13.93 -2.86 -2.24
C SER A 59 13.79 -2.24 -3.63
N ALA A 60 12.76 -1.42 -3.82
CA ALA A 60 12.44 -0.78 -5.09
C ALA A 60 13.21 0.53 -5.24
N GLY A 61 13.63 0.84 -6.45
CA GLY A 61 14.28 2.10 -6.82
C GLY A 61 13.30 3.19 -7.25
N LEU A 62 13.84 4.33 -7.68
CA LEU A 62 13.05 5.44 -8.23
C LEU A 62 12.24 4.97 -9.44
N GLY A 63 10.95 5.35 -9.47
CA GLY A 63 10.05 5.09 -10.61
C GLY A 63 9.50 3.68 -10.69
N GLU A 64 9.90 2.76 -9.80
CA GLU A 64 9.48 1.36 -9.81
C GLU A 64 8.14 1.11 -9.13
N LEU A 65 7.76 1.93 -8.14
CA LEU A 65 6.46 1.86 -7.47
C LEU A 65 5.68 3.16 -7.65
N PHE A 66 4.36 3.04 -7.79
CA PHE A 66 3.42 4.15 -7.67
C PHE A 66 2.82 4.12 -6.27
N VAL A 67 3.28 5.02 -5.39
CA VAL A 67 2.94 4.98 -3.97
C VAL A 67 1.88 6.03 -3.64
N ILE A 68 0.80 5.58 -2.98
CA ILE A 68 -0.28 6.41 -2.45
C ILE A 68 -0.27 6.26 -0.94
N ARG A 69 -0.19 7.37 -0.20
CA ARG A 69 -0.08 7.34 1.27
C ARG A 69 -1.15 8.20 1.92
N VAL A 70 -1.90 7.58 2.82
CA VAL A 70 -2.91 8.23 3.66
C VAL A 70 -3.00 7.52 5.01
N ALA A 71 -3.24 8.23 6.11
CA ALA A 71 -3.30 7.60 7.42
C ALA A 71 -4.33 6.46 7.44
N GLY A 72 -3.92 5.28 7.93
CA GLY A 72 -4.74 4.07 7.94
C GLY A 72 -5.05 3.48 6.56
N ASN A 73 -4.29 3.82 5.53
CA ASN A 73 -4.45 3.30 4.15
C ASN A 73 -5.91 3.27 3.65
N VAL A 74 -6.71 4.24 4.06
CA VAL A 74 -8.11 4.35 3.64
C VAL A 74 -8.23 4.67 2.15
N ILE A 75 -9.31 4.22 1.51
CA ILE A 75 -9.59 4.50 0.10
C ILE A 75 -10.75 5.50 0.02
N GLY A 76 -10.43 6.73 -0.38
CA GLY A 76 -11.36 7.78 -0.75
C GLY A 76 -11.28 8.11 -2.24
N GLU A 77 -11.96 9.19 -2.66
CA GLU A 77 -12.02 9.62 -4.06
C GLU A 77 -10.64 9.93 -4.67
N HIS A 78 -9.75 10.54 -3.89
CA HIS A 78 -8.42 10.94 -4.37
C HIS A 78 -7.49 9.74 -4.51
N GLU A 79 -7.53 8.81 -3.56
CA GLU A 79 -6.76 7.56 -3.62
C GLU A 79 -7.24 6.71 -4.79
N LEU A 80 -8.57 6.57 -4.97
CA LEU A 80 -9.15 5.85 -6.09
C LEU A 80 -8.78 6.50 -7.43
N GLY A 81 -8.89 7.83 -7.55
CA GLY A 81 -8.47 8.57 -8.74
C GLY A 81 -7.00 8.33 -9.09
N SER A 82 -6.12 8.28 -8.08
CA SER A 82 -4.69 8.01 -8.25
C SER A 82 -4.43 6.56 -8.70
N ILE A 83 -5.17 5.58 -8.13
CA ILE A 83 -5.12 4.18 -8.56
C ILE A 83 -5.53 4.06 -10.03
N LEU A 84 -6.65 4.69 -10.41
CA LEU A 84 -7.15 4.66 -11.78
C LEU A 84 -6.18 5.33 -12.76
N TYR A 85 -5.52 6.42 -12.35
CA TYR A 85 -4.47 7.02 -13.16
C TYR A 85 -3.34 6.03 -13.44
N ALA A 86 -2.82 5.37 -12.40
CA ALA A 86 -1.72 4.41 -12.56
C ALA A 86 -2.12 3.18 -13.41
N THR A 87 -3.32 2.64 -13.19
CA THR A 87 -3.78 1.45 -13.93
C THR A 87 -4.16 1.74 -15.38
N LYS A 88 -4.82 2.87 -15.65
CA LYS A 88 -5.32 3.21 -16.99
C LYS A 88 -4.29 3.95 -17.87
N HIS A 89 -3.45 4.80 -17.27
CA HIS A 89 -2.51 5.64 -18.03
C HIS A 89 -1.05 5.17 -17.95
N LEU A 90 -0.65 4.52 -16.84
CA LEU A 90 0.70 3.95 -16.70
C LEU A 90 0.71 2.43 -16.94
N HIS A 91 -0.46 1.81 -17.17
CA HIS A 91 -0.63 0.38 -17.45
C HIS A 91 -0.05 -0.52 -16.36
N THR A 92 -0.21 -0.10 -15.09
CA THR A 92 0.22 -0.88 -13.92
C THR A 92 -0.85 -1.91 -13.59
N ASN A 93 -0.51 -3.20 -13.60
CA ASN A 93 -1.47 -4.31 -13.52
C ASN A 93 -1.57 -4.94 -12.12
N LEU A 94 -0.84 -4.42 -11.12
CA LEU A 94 -0.90 -4.86 -9.73
C LEU A 94 -1.17 -3.68 -8.81
N VAL A 95 -2.19 -3.81 -7.96
CA VAL A 95 -2.51 -2.87 -6.87
C VAL A 95 -2.45 -3.62 -5.55
N VAL A 96 -1.67 -3.11 -4.60
CA VAL A 96 -1.53 -3.66 -3.24
C VAL A 96 -2.07 -2.66 -2.23
N ILE A 97 -3.08 -3.06 -1.46
CA ILE A 97 -3.57 -2.30 -0.31
C ILE A 97 -2.84 -2.83 0.92
N LEU A 98 -1.88 -2.05 1.40
CA LEU A 98 -0.93 -2.45 2.41
C LEU A 98 -1.25 -1.82 3.77
N GLY A 99 -1.78 -2.63 4.69
CA GLY A 99 -1.89 -2.30 6.10
C GLY A 99 -0.57 -2.56 6.83
N HIS A 100 -0.49 -2.16 8.11
CA HIS A 100 0.68 -2.45 8.94
C HIS A 100 0.30 -2.65 10.41
N THR A 101 1.14 -3.36 11.17
CA THR A 101 0.99 -3.51 12.61
C THR A 101 1.27 -2.20 13.34
N HIS A 102 0.71 -2.00 14.54
CA HIS A 102 0.88 -0.79 15.36
C HIS A 102 0.46 0.51 14.63
N CYS A 103 -0.64 0.45 13.86
CA CYS A 103 -1.17 1.60 13.14
C CYS A 103 -1.95 2.53 14.07
N GLY A 104 -1.48 3.77 14.21
CA GLY A 104 -2.14 4.78 15.06
C GLY A 104 -3.57 5.11 14.60
N ALA A 105 -3.87 5.07 13.30
CA ALA A 105 -5.21 5.31 12.80
C ALA A 105 -6.17 4.14 13.11
N ILE A 106 -5.70 2.90 13.09
CA ILE A 106 -6.47 1.72 13.53
C ILE A 106 -6.73 1.81 15.02
N HIS A 107 -5.70 2.10 15.83
CA HIS A 107 -5.84 2.30 17.27
C HIS A 107 -6.90 3.37 17.58
N ALA A 108 -6.84 4.53 16.92
CA ALA A 108 -7.82 5.60 17.09
C ALA A 108 -9.25 5.19 16.68
N ALA A 109 -9.41 4.39 15.62
CA ALA A 109 -10.71 3.89 15.18
C ALA A 109 -11.33 2.88 16.18
N ILE A 110 -10.50 2.06 16.83
CA ILE A 110 -10.95 1.11 17.87
C ILE A 110 -11.36 1.85 19.14
N ASN A 111 -10.53 2.78 19.63
CA ASN A 111 -10.68 3.42 20.93
C ASN A 111 -11.53 4.71 20.89
N GLY A 112 -11.86 5.19 19.70
CA GLY A 112 -12.53 6.47 19.48
C GLY A 112 -11.52 7.63 19.33
N CYS A 113 -11.91 8.64 18.56
CA CYS A 113 -11.15 9.87 18.36
C CYS A 113 -12.14 11.02 18.20
N GLU A 114 -12.02 12.05 19.04
CA GLU A 114 -12.93 13.21 19.04
C GLU A 114 -12.44 14.36 18.11
N GLU A 115 -11.29 14.19 17.46
CA GLU A 115 -10.71 15.23 16.62
C GLU A 115 -11.37 15.28 15.24
N LYS A 116 -12.11 16.35 14.96
CA LYS A 116 -12.99 16.54 13.80
C LYS A 116 -12.41 16.09 12.45
N HIS A 117 -11.14 16.35 12.17
CA HIS A 117 -10.53 16.00 10.87
C HIS A 117 -10.00 14.56 10.84
N ILE A 118 -9.62 14.01 12.00
CA ILE A 118 -9.20 12.62 12.15
C ILE A 118 -10.43 11.71 12.09
N GLU A 119 -11.58 12.17 12.59
CA GLU A 119 -12.85 11.45 12.54
C GLU A 119 -13.21 11.00 11.13
N SER A 120 -12.92 11.79 10.09
CA SER A 120 -13.19 11.41 8.69
C SER A 120 -12.43 10.13 8.26
N LEU A 121 -11.23 9.90 8.80
CA LEU A 121 -10.44 8.71 8.55
C LEU A 121 -10.90 7.54 9.44
N THR A 122 -11.07 7.80 10.75
CA THR A 122 -11.45 6.78 11.73
C THR A 122 -12.84 6.22 11.48
N CYS A 123 -13.79 7.02 10.98
CA CYS A 123 -15.11 6.53 10.57
C CYS A 123 -15.03 5.52 9.43
N VAL A 124 -14.19 5.76 8.41
CA VAL A 124 -14.00 4.81 7.29
C VAL A 124 -13.41 3.50 7.82
N ILE A 125 -12.40 3.58 8.69
CA ILE A 125 -11.79 2.41 9.31
C ILE A 125 -12.80 1.67 10.18
N LYS A 126 -13.57 2.39 11.03
CA LYS A 126 -14.58 1.81 11.92
C LYS A 126 -15.68 1.08 11.13
N ASN A 127 -16.09 1.64 10.01
CA ASN A 127 -17.05 1.00 9.11
C ASN A 127 -16.50 -0.31 8.51
N ALA A 128 -15.19 -0.37 8.25
CA ALA A 128 -14.52 -1.56 7.74
C ALA A 128 -14.38 -2.65 8.81
N ILE A 129 -13.89 -2.28 10.01
CA ILE A 129 -13.49 -3.23 11.05
C ILE A 129 -14.65 -3.66 11.99
N GLY A 130 -15.75 -2.89 12.02
CA GLY A 130 -16.88 -3.16 12.92
C GLY A 130 -16.44 -3.11 14.39
N ASP A 131 -16.71 -4.19 15.13
CA ASP A 131 -16.40 -4.31 16.56
C ASP A 131 -15.08 -5.04 16.85
N GLU A 132 -14.23 -5.26 15.83
CA GLU A 132 -12.92 -5.89 16.03
C GLU A 132 -12.04 -5.03 16.93
N GLN A 133 -11.45 -5.64 17.96
CA GLN A 133 -10.61 -4.98 18.97
C GLN A 133 -9.12 -5.36 18.84
N ASP A 134 -8.81 -6.45 18.14
CA ASP A 134 -7.41 -6.84 17.86
C ASP A 134 -6.87 -5.96 16.74
N GLU A 135 -5.87 -5.13 17.05
CA GLU A 135 -5.31 -4.15 16.10
C GLU A 135 -4.70 -4.81 14.85
N VAL A 136 -4.13 -6.00 14.99
CA VAL A 136 -3.54 -6.73 13.86
C VAL A 136 -4.63 -7.23 12.93
N LYS A 137 -5.67 -7.84 13.48
CA LYS A 137 -6.84 -8.28 12.70
C LYS A 137 -7.57 -7.10 12.07
N ALA A 138 -7.78 -6.02 12.84
CA ALA A 138 -8.39 -4.79 12.34
C ALA A 138 -7.61 -4.20 11.16
N SER A 139 -6.27 -4.19 11.21
CA SER A 139 -5.41 -3.73 10.11
C SER A 139 -5.59 -4.58 8.85
N LYS A 140 -5.69 -5.91 8.99
CA LYS A 140 -5.97 -6.83 7.88
C LYS A 140 -7.36 -6.61 7.28
N ILE A 141 -8.39 -6.52 8.13
CA ILE A 141 -9.78 -6.28 7.70
C ILE A 141 -9.87 -4.94 6.95
N ASN A 142 -9.24 -3.89 7.46
CA ASN A 142 -9.23 -2.58 6.81
C ASN A 142 -8.52 -2.60 5.45
N ALA A 143 -7.40 -3.31 5.33
CA ALA A 143 -6.72 -3.49 4.04
C ALA A 143 -7.59 -4.29 3.05
N ALA A 144 -8.22 -5.36 3.49
CA ALA A 144 -9.14 -6.15 2.66
C ALA A 144 -10.37 -5.33 2.22
N TYR A 145 -10.95 -4.52 3.12
CA TYR A 145 -12.04 -3.61 2.79
C TYR A 145 -11.63 -2.60 1.70
N GLY A 146 -10.43 -2.02 1.80
CA GLY A 146 -9.88 -1.14 0.77
C GLY A 146 -9.71 -1.85 -0.57
N ARG A 147 -9.19 -3.09 -0.57
CA ARG A 147 -9.10 -3.95 -1.76
C ARG A 147 -10.46 -4.14 -2.42
N ASP A 148 -11.46 -4.50 -1.65
CA ASP A 148 -12.81 -4.81 -2.14
C ASP A 148 -13.50 -3.56 -2.73
N LYS A 149 -13.17 -2.36 -2.24
CA LYS A 149 -13.61 -1.09 -2.85
C LYS A 149 -12.92 -0.80 -4.18
N VAL A 150 -11.69 -1.22 -4.38
CA VAL A 150 -10.91 -0.93 -5.60
C VAL A 150 -11.24 -1.91 -6.73
N ILE A 151 -11.48 -3.18 -6.43
CA ILE A 151 -11.74 -4.23 -7.42
C ILE A 151 -12.78 -3.81 -8.48
N PRO A 152 -13.97 -3.30 -8.14
CA PRO A 152 -15.00 -2.96 -9.14
C PRO A 152 -14.63 -1.76 -10.04
N GLU A 153 -13.63 -0.97 -9.66
CA GLU A 153 -13.28 0.28 -10.33
C GLU A 153 -12.13 0.11 -11.36
N VAL A 154 -11.33 -0.95 -11.18
CA VAL A 154 -10.23 -1.27 -12.10
C VAL A 154 -10.68 -2.29 -13.14
N GLY A 155 -10.03 -2.33 -14.30
CA GLY A 155 -10.37 -3.29 -15.37
C GLY A 155 -9.95 -4.73 -15.06
N ASP A 156 -10.51 -5.69 -15.80
CA ASP A 156 -10.28 -7.14 -15.64
C ASP A 156 -8.79 -7.56 -15.73
N GLY A 157 -7.93 -6.74 -16.32
CA GLY A 157 -6.49 -7.00 -16.42
C GLY A 157 -5.67 -6.56 -15.19
N VAL A 158 -6.30 -5.96 -14.17
CA VAL A 158 -5.63 -5.46 -12.97
C VAL A 158 -5.93 -6.37 -11.79
N LYS A 159 -4.87 -6.91 -11.17
CA LYS A 159 -4.98 -7.66 -9.92
C LYS A 159 -4.92 -6.71 -8.73
N VAL A 160 -5.89 -6.80 -7.82
CA VAL A 160 -5.90 -6.07 -6.55
C VAL A 160 -5.78 -7.07 -5.42
N ILE A 161 -4.82 -6.86 -4.52
CA ILE A 161 -4.59 -7.71 -3.34
C ILE A 161 -4.47 -6.86 -2.08
N SER A 162 -4.70 -7.49 -0.92
CA SER A 162 -4.38 -6.90 0.37
C SER A 162 -3.08 -7.50 0.93
N ALA A 163 -2.39 -6.75 1.78
CA ALA A 163 -1.19 -7.19 2.46
C ALA A 163 -1.05 -6.53 3.83
N LEU A 164 -0.25 -7.14 4.72
CA LEU A 164 0.10 -6.58 6.01
C LEU A 164 1.62 -6.54 6.17
N PHE A 165 2.13 -5.37 6.49
CA PHE A 165 3.53 -5.16 6.89
C PHE A 165 3.64 -5.25 8.41
N ASP A 166 4.45 -6.16 8.89
CA ASP A 166 4.81 -6.26 10.28
C ASP A 166 6.04 -5.39 10.57
N ILE A 167 5.84 -4.32 11.32
CA ILE A 167 6.89 -3.35 11.66
C ILE A 167 8.02 -4.00 12.49
N GLU A 168 7.71 -4.99 13.32
CA GLU A 168 8.71 -5.61 14.19
C GLU A 168 9.67 -6.51 13.41
N THR A 169 9.14 -7.29 12.47
CA THR A 169 9.93 -8.28 11.71
C THR A 169 10.38 -7.77 10.34
N GLY A 170 9.74 -6.73 9.82
CA GLY A 170 9.95 -6.24 8.47
C GLY A 170 9.29 -7.09 7.38
N ILE A 171 8.53 -8.13 7.75
CA ILE A 171 7.89 -9.06 6.81
C ILE A 171 6.58 -8.49 6.29
N VAL A 172 6.36 -8.63 4.98
CA VAL A 172 5.06 -8.38 4.34
C VAL A 172 4.37 -9.71 4.04
N SER A 173 3.16 -9.88 4.60
CA SER A 173 2.29 -11.02 4.31
C SER A 173 1.25 -10.61 3.28
N PHE A 174 1.25 -11.25 2.10
CA PHE A 174 0.30 -11.00 1.02
C PHE A 174 -0.92 -11.90 1.13
N GLU A 175 -2.12 -11.35 0.92
CA GLU A 175 -3.40 -12.07 0.86
C GLU A 175 -3.94 -11.97 -0.59
N GLU A 176 -3.83 -13.07 -1.31
CA GLU A 176 -4.16 -13.20 -2.75
C GLU A 176 -5.64 -13.52 -3.00
#